data_e6d7293e9510c8e1ad94edb80643764d
#
_entry.id   e6d7293e9510c8e1ad94edb80643764d
#
_cell.length_a   1.000
_cell.length_b   1.000
_cell.length_c   1.000
_cell.angle_alpha   90.00
_cell.angle_beta   90.00
_cell.angle_gamma   90.00
#
_symmetry.space_group_name_H-M   'P 1'
#
loop_
_entity.id
_entity.type
_entity.pdbx_description
1 polymer ?
#
loop_
_entity_poly.entity_id
_entity_poly.type
_entity_poly.pdbx_seq_one_letter_code
_entity_poly.pdbx_strand_id
1 'polypeptide(L)'
;MVACPRSAVPDEFPPAGVTAVVFDVVGTLVEPAVSVAETYARAGRRYGIDLDPTAVTDRFAAAWRRQESIDAAAATPFATSRGRERERWREIVADVFGPGDATAAIFTDLWKHFALPQAWRPVPHGVTLAQKVIDAGLVVAVASNFDERLLAIAPHLDPLACVDGVFPSSEIGWRKPAAEFFRHVERRLDRRPEQLLYVGDDPDLDVMAAANAGWQSLLLG
;
A
#
# COMPACT_ATOMS: atom_id res chain seq x y z
N MET A 1 -24.43 5.75 -8.80
CA MET A 1 -23.40 5.81 -7.74
C MET A 1 -24.05 5.25 -6.47
N VAL A 2 -23.80 4.00 -6.12
CA VAL A 2 -24.24 3.41 -4.86
C VAL A 2 -23.17 3.77 -3.84
N ALA A 3 -23.54 4.59 -2.85
CA ALA A 3 -22.62 4.92 -1.75
C ALA A 3 -22.31 3.64 -0.98
N CYS A 4 -21.06 3.23 -0.98
CA CYS A 4 -20.57 2.17 -0.12
C CYS A 4 -20.79 2.61 1.35
N PRO A 5 -21.44 1.81 2.21
CA PRO A 5 -21.63 2.19 3.59
C PRO A 5 -20.25 2.31 4.26
N ARG A 6 -19.98 3.48 4.83
CA ARG A 6 -18.80 3.67 5.69
C ARG A 6 -18.97 2.73 6.89
N SER A 7 -18.09 1.74 7.01
CA SER A 7 -18.05 0.88 8.18
C SER A 7 -17.64 1.73 9.37
N ALA A 8 -18.58 2.00 10.27
CA ALA A 8 -18.25 2.58 11.58
C ALA A 8 -17.34 1.58 12.32
N VAL A 9 -16.31 2.09 12.99
CA VAL A 9 -15.50 1.26 13.91
C VAL A 9 -16.48 0.67 14.94
N PRO A 10 -16.50 -0.66 15.13
CA PRO A 10 -17.40 -1.30 16.08
C PRO A 10 -17.21 -0.73 17.50
N ASP A 11 -18.29 -0.65 18.29
CA ASP A 11 -18.24 -0.16 19.67
C ASP A 11 -17.29 -1.01 20.55
N GLU A 12 -17.13 -2.30 20.24
CA GLU A 12 -16.14 -3.20 20.82
C GLU A 12 -14.98 -3.40 19.85
N PHE A 13 -14.03 -2.49 19.83
CA PHE A 13 -12.78 -2.61 19.07
C PHE A 13 -11.57 -2.65 20.01
N PRO A 14 -10.64 -3.59 19.82
CA PRO A 14 -10.58 -4.65 18.80
C PRO A 14 -11.55 -5.80 19.11
N PRO A 15 -11.91 -6.60 18.08
CA PRO A 15 -12.76 -7.77 18.26
C PRO A 15 -12.14 -8.79 19.23
N ALA A 16 -13.01 -9.57 19.89
CA ALA A 16 -12.58 -10.59 20.86
C ALA A 16 -11.58 -11.58 20.23
N GLY A 17 -10.51 -11.89 20.96
CA GLY A 17 -9.47 -12.82 20.55
C GLY A 17 -8.35 -12.21 19.71
N VAL A 18 -8.50 -10.99 19.20
CA VAL A 18 -7.46 -10.25 18.48
C VAL A 18 -6.36 -9.82 19.46
N THR A 19 -5.12 -10.12 19.14
CA THR A 19 -3.93 -9.72 19.91
C THR A 19 -2.93 -8.91 19.11
N ALA A 20 -3.12 -8.84 17.78
CA ALA A 20 -2.34 -7.98 16.90
C ALA A 20 -3.22 -7.40 15.79
N VAL A 21 -2.99 -6.14 15.45
CA VAL A 21 -3.65 -5.45 14.34
C VAL A 21 -2.62 -5.06 13.29
N VAL A 22 -2.90 -5.43 12.05
CA VAL A 22 -2.03 -5.15 10.91
C VAL A 22 -2.77 -4.18 9.98
N PHE A 23 -2.17 -3.06 9.71
CA PHE A 23 -2.74 -2.04 8.82
C PHE A 23 -2.11 -2.12 7.42
N ASP A 24 -2.92 -1.88 6.38
CA ASP A 24 -2.36 -1.39 5.13
C ASP A 24 -1.78 0.01 5.31
N VAL A 25 -1.07 0.50 4.32
CA VAL A 25 -0.34 1.78 4.41
C VAL A 25 -0.99 2.86 3.57
N VAL A 26 -1.02 2.69 2.24
CA VAL A 26 -1.49 3.74 1.32
C VAL A 26 -3.00 3.71 1.20
N GLY A 27 -3.65 4.84 1.49
CA GLY A 27 -5.12 4.92 1.56
C GLY A 27 -5.66 4.66 2.97
N THR A 28 -4.90 3.96 3.80
CA THR A 28 -5.28 3.56 5.17
C THR A 28 -4.61 4.43 6.23
N LEU A 29 -3.29 4.50 6.28
CA LEU A 29 -2.54 5.29 7.27
C LEU A 29 -1.92 6.55 6.67
N VAL A 30 -1.49 6.48 5.42
CA VAL A 30 -0.90 7.61 4.69
C VAL A 30 -1.45 7.68 3.27
N GLU A 31 -1.38 8.87 2.70
CA GLU A 31 -1.69 9.11 1.30
C GLU A 31 -0.66 10.08 0.70
N PRO A 32 -0.51 10.16 -0.63
CA PRO A 32 0.37 11.14 -1.23
C PRO A 32 -0.02 12.57 -0.83
N ALA A 33 0.96 13.36 -0.35
CA ALA A 33 0.75 14.76 0.06
C ALA A 33 0.24 15.64 -1.09
N VAL A 34 0.69 15.33 -2.31
CA VAL A 34 0.19 15.86 -3.57
C VAL A 34 -0.29 14.68 -4.40
N SER A 35 -1.43 14.79 -5.08
CA SER A 35 -1.99 13.70 -5.87
C SER A 35 -0.95 13.08 -6.82
N VAL A 36 -1.05 11.77 -7.05
CA VAL A 36 -0.17 11.06 -8.00
C VAL A 36 -0.22 11.73 -9.37
N ALA A 37 -1.41 12.08 -9.85
CA ALA A 37 -1.60 12.72 -11.15
C ALA A 37 -0.83 14.04 -11.28
N GLU A 38 -0.94 14.92 -10.28
CA GLU A 38 -0.22 16.19 -10.28
C GLU A 38 1.29 16.00 -10.13
N THR A 39 1.72 15.05 -9.32
CA THR A 39 3.14 14.72 -9.13
C THR A 39 3.77 14.23 -10.43
N TYR A 40 3.08 13.33 -11.15
CA TYR A 40 3.51 12.82 -12.45
C TYR A 40 3.51 13.94 -13.50
N ALA A 41 2.44 14.75 -13.60
CA ALA A 41 2.38 15.87 -14.53
C ALA A 41 3.52 16.87 -14.31
N ARG A 42 3.84 17.21 -13.05
CA ARG A 42 4.99 18.06 -12.72
C ARG A 42 6.32 17.43 -13.11
N ALA A 43 6.48 16.13 -12.90
CA ALA A 43 7.68 15.42 -13.30
C ALA A 43 7.83 15.43 -14.82
N GLY A 44 6.76 15.15 -15.59
CA GLY A 44 6.76 15.20 -17.05
C GLY A 44 7.17 16.58 -17.61
N ARG A 45 6.60 17.66 -17.08
CA ARG A 45 6.91 19.05 -17.50
C ARG A 45 8.39 19.40 -17.39
N ARG A 46 9.11 18.87 -16.39
CA ARG A 46 10.57 19.10 -16.25
C ARG A 46 11.38 18.54 -17.42
N TYR A 47 10.83 17.57 -18.13
CA TYR A 47 11.47 16.90 -19.27
C TYR A 47 10.76 17.21 -20.60
N GLY A 48 9.93 18.27 -20.64
CA GLY A 48 9.26 18.73 -21.85
C GLY A 48 8.03 17.91 -22.25
N ILE A 49 7.54 17.02 -21.38
CA ILE A 49 6.31 16.25 -21.60
C ILE A 49 5.19 16.88 -20.77
N ASP A 50 4.31 17.63 -21.45
CA ASP A 50 3.17 18.29 -20.79
C ASP A 50 1.92 17.42 -20.94
N LEU A 51 1.57 16.72 -19.89
CA LEU A 51 0.34 15.96 -19.76
C LEU A 51 -0.58 16.64 -18.75
N ASP A 52 -1.84 16.74 -19.11
CA ASP A 52 -2.90 17.15 -18.20
C ASP A 52 -3.05 16.11 -17.07
N PRO A 53 -3.28 16.51 -15.80
CA PRO A 53 -3.46 15.59 -14.69
C PRO A 53 -4.57 14.55 -14.90
N THR A 54 -5.65 14.91 -15.63
CA THR A 54 -6.72 13.95 -15.97
C THR A 54 -6.19 12.84 -16.89
N ALA A 55 -5.43 13.21 -17.93
CA ALA A 55 -4.80 12.25 -18.82
C ALA A 55 -3.78 11.36 -18.08
N VAL A 56 -3.07 11.91 -17.10
CA VAL A 56 -2.18 11.12 -16.22
C VAL A 56 -3.00 10.12 -15.40
N THR A 57 -4.13 10.55 -14.81
CA THR A 57 -5.01 9.67 -14.02
C THR A 57 -5.48 8.47 -14.85
N ASP A 58 -5.97 8.71 -16.06
CA ASP A 58 -6.49 7.65 -16.94
C ASP A 58 -5.39 6.66 -17.36
N ARG A 59 -4.23 7.18 -17.76
CA ARG A 59 -3.08 6.35 -18.15
C ARG A 59 -2.51 5.57 -16.97
N PHE A 60 -2.39 6.20 -15.82
CA PHE A 60 -1.92 5.55 -14.60
C PHE A 60 -2.86 4.40 -14.19
N ALA A 61 -4.17 4.65 -14.18
CA ALA A 61 -5.15 3.61 -13.86
C ALA A 61 -5.11 2.43 -14.85
N ALA A 62 -4.91 2.70 -16.14
CA ALA A 62 -4.74 1.66 -17.15
C ALA A 62 -3.43 0.86 -16.94
N ALA A 63 -2.32 1.56 -16.69
CA ALA A 63 -1.02 0.96 -16.42
C ALA A 63 -1.07 0.08 -15.14
N TRP A 64 -1.71 0.58 -14.09
CA TRP A 64 -1.91 -0.16 -12.84
C TRP A 64 -2.66 -1.47 -13.07
N ARG A 65 -3.84 -1.41 -13.71
CA ARG A 65 -4.62 -2.63 -14.05
C ARG A 65 -3.83 -3.63 -14.92
N ARG A 66 -3.03 -3.11 -15.86
CA ARG A 66 -2.16 -3.97 -16.67
C ARG A 66 -1.14 -4.70 -15.80
N GLN A 67 -0.50 -4.03 -14.85
CA GLN A 67 0.49 -4.64 -13.96
C GLN A 67 -0.16 -5.67 -13.02
N GLU A 68 -1.36 -5.39 -12.49
CA GLU A 68 -2.12 -6.38 -11.70
C GLU A 68 -2.44 -7.63 -12.53
N SER A 69 -2.81 -7.46 -13.80
CA SER A 69 -3.09 -8.59 -14.70
C SER A 69 -1.82 -9.41 -14.99
N ILE A 70 -0.67 -8.76 -15.15
CA ILE A 70 0.63 -9.43 -15.35
C ILE A 70 0.99 -10.26 -14.10
N ASP A 71 0.87 -9.67 -12.92
CA ASP A 71 1.20 -10.36 -11.67
C ASP A 71 0.24 -11.54 -11.40
N ALA A 72 -1.05 -11.38 -11.70
CA ALA A 72 -2.03 -12.45 -11.57
C ALA A 72 -1.80 -13.61 -12.55
N ALA A 73 -1.32 -13.33 -13.78
CA ALA A 73 -1.07 -14.31 -14.83
C ALA A 73 0.35 -14.92 -14.78
N ALA A 74 1.20 -14.48 -13.85
CA ALA A 74 2.56 -15.00 -13.72
C ALA A 74 2.57 -16.50 -13.37
N ALA A 75 3.65 -17.20 -13.72
CA ALA A 75 3.83 -18.61 -13.36
C ALA A 75 3.73 -18.87 -11.84
N THR A 76 4.08 -17.86 -11.06
CA THR A 76 3.88 -17.80 -9.61
C THR A 76 3.09 -16.52 -9.32
N PRO A 77 1.73 -16.58 -9.28
CA PRO A 77 0.90 -15.40 -9.17
C PRO A 77 1.24 -14.57 -7.93
N PHE A 78 1.37 -13.25 -8.14
CA PHE A 78 1.68 -12.25 -7.11
C PHE A 78 3.02 -12.43 -6.36
N ALA A 79 3.88 -13.34 -6.80
CA ALA A 79 5.26 -13.36 -6.31
C ALA A 79 5.99 -12.08 -6.73
N THR A 80 6.76 -11.50 -5.82
CA THR A 80 7.46 -10.24 -6.07
C THR A 80 8.85 -10.20 -5.42
N SER A 81 9.55 -9.11 -5.64
CA SER A 81 10.86 -8.81 -5.08
C SER A 81 11.16 -7.33 -5.27
N ARG A 82 12.21 -6.79 -4.66
CA ARG A 82 12.68 -5.42 -4.93
C ARG A 82 12.87 -5.15 -6.43
N GLY A 83 13.47 -6.11 -7.14
CA GLY A 83 13.69 -5.99 -8.58
C GLY A 83 12.40 -5.93 -9.38
N ARG A 84 11.42 -6.82 -9.06
CA ARG A 84 10.11 -6.85 -9.72
C ARG A 84 9.30 -5.58 -9.41
N GLU A 85 9.28 -5.11 -8.16
CA GLU A 85 8.57 -3.87 -7.80
C GLU A 85 9.18 -2.66 -8.52
N ARG A 86 10.50 -2.57 -8.60
CA ARG A 86 11.17 -1.48 -9.32
C ARG A 86 10.86 -1.52 -10.81
N GLU A 87 10.83 -2.71 -11.43
CA GLU A 87 10.45 -2.87 -12.84
C GLU A 87 8.99 -2.52 -13.07
N ARG A 88 8.08 -3.00 -12.20
CA ARG A 88 6.67 -2.64 -12.21
C ARG A 88 6.46 -1.12 -12.26
N TRP A 89 7.12 -0.38 -11.39
CA TRP A 89 7.03 1.09 -11.37
C TRP A 89 7.64 1.73 -12.62
N ARG A 90 8.73 1.17 -13.17
CA ARG A 90 9.30 1.64 -14.42
C ARG A 90 8.34 1.48 -15.59
N GLU A 91 7.68 0.33 -15.68
CA GLU A 91 6.69 0.04 -16.71
C GLU A 91 5.45 0.94 -16.56
N ILE A 92 4.95 1.19 -15.34
CA ILE A 92 3.86 2.14 -15.10
C ILE A 92 4.23 3.54 -15.60
N VAL A 93 5.42 4.02 -15.30
CA VAL A 93 5.89 5.33 -15.77
C VAL A 93 6.02 5.36 -17.29
N ALA A 94 6.50 4.27 -17.90
CA ALA A 94 6.60 4.15 -19.36
C ALA A 94 5.22 4.09 -20.04
N ASP A 95 4.24 3.45 -19.43
CA ASP A 95 2.85 3.43 -19.93
C ASP A 95 2.21 4.82 -19.85
N VAL A 96 2.57 5.64 -18.86
CA VAL A 96 2.05 7.02 -18.72
C VAL A 96 2.67 7.97 -19.74
N PHE A 97 4.00 7.96 -19.91
CA PHE A 97 4.72 8.96 -20.68
C PHE A 97 5.17 8.50 -22.08
N GLY A 98 5.10 7.20 -22.36
CA GLY A 98 5.70 6.58 -23.52
C GLY A 98 7.18 6.20 -23.27
N PRO A 99 7.78 5.38 -24.14
CA PRO A 99 9.19 4.98 -24.02
C PRO A 99 10.15 6.12 -24.40
N GLY A 100 11.32 6.17 -23.78
CA GLY A 100 12.39 7.14 -24.14
C GLY A 100 13.27 7.56 -22.98
N ASP A 101 14.35 8.29 -23.27
CA ASP A 101 15.31 8.76 -22.27
C ASP A 101 14.68 9.71 -21.23
N ALA A 102 13.80 10.58 -21.67
CA ALA A 102 13.04 11.46 -20.78
C ALA A 102 12.24 10.65 -19.75
N THR A 103 11.60 9.56 -20.17
CA THR A 103 10.80 8.69 -19.31
C THR A 103 11.66 7.98 -18.26
N ALA A 104 12.88 7.55 -18.62
CA ALA A 104 13.82 6.96 -17.68
C ALA A 104 14.27 7.97 -16.60
N ALA A 105 14.45 9.24 -16.99
CA ALA A 105 14.77 10.32 -16.06
C ALA A 105 13.56 10.65 -15.16
N ILE A 106 12.36 10.71 -15.73
CA ILE A 106 11.10 10.90 -14.97
C ILE A 106 10.91 9.78 -13.94
N PHE A 107 11.11 8.52 -14.33
CA PHE A 107 11.06 7.40 -13.39
C PHE A 107 12.03 7.60 -12.23
N THR A 108 13.25 8.01 -12.52
CA THR A 108 14.27 8.24 -11.47
C THR A 108 13.85 9.33 -10.50
N ASP A 109 13.27 10.42 -10.99
CA ASP A 109 12.77 11.53 -10.17
C ASP A 109 11.57 11.10 -9.31
N LEU A 110 10.60 10.40 -9.90
CA LEU A 110 9.43 9.88 -9.19
C LEU A 110 9.82 8.84 -8.13
N TRP A 111 10.76 7.94 -8.46
CA TRP A 111 11.28 6.95 -7.53
C TRP A 111 11.90 7.61 -6.29
N LYS A 112 12.71 8.65 -6.49
CA LYS A 112 13.30 9.44 -5.40
C LYS A 112 12.25 10.22 -4.63
N HIS A 113 11.28 10.82 -5.34
CA HIS A 113 10.22 11.61 -4.71
C HIS A 113 9.42 10.78 -3.70
N PHE A 114 8.90 9.62 -4.12
CA PHE A 114 8.11 8.76 -3.24
C PHE A 114 8.94 7.96 -2.22
N ALA A 115 10.25 8.14 -2.18
CA ALA A 115 11.13 7.69 -1.10
C ALA A 115 11.29 8.74 0.02
N LEU A 116 10.72 9.94 -0.14
CA LEU A 116 10.80 11.01 0.83
C LEU A 116 9.59 10.99 1.76
N PRO A 117 9.75 11.10 3.09
CA PRO A 117 8.62 11.20 4.01
C PRO A 117 7.66 12.35 3.67
N GLN A 118 8.19 13.48 3.18
CA GLN A 118 7.41 14.67 2.80
C GLN A 118 6.49 14.45 1.58
N ALA A 119 6.67 13.36 0.85
CA ALA A 119 5.76 12.99 -0.24
C ALA A 119 4.44 12.39 0.27
N TRP A 120 4.36 12.13 1.58
CA TRP A 120 3.24 11.45 2.23
C TRP A 120 2.62 12.33 3.30
N ARG A 121 1.33 12.17 3.53
CA ARG A 121 0.62 12.80 4.64
C ARG A 121 -0.25 11.77 5.35
N PRO A 122 -0.53 11.94 6.65
CA PRO A 122 -1.37 11.04 7.41
C PRO A 122 -2.83 11.02 6.91
N VAL A 123 -3.47 9.86 6.95
CA VAL A 123 -4.92 9.69 6.81
C VAL A 123 -5.53 9.75 8.21
N PRO A 124 -6.29 10.81 8.58
CA PRO A 124 -6.61 11.11 9.99
C PRO A 124 -7.36 10.01 10.72
N HIS A 125 -8.33 9.36 10.07
CA HIS A 125 -9.12 8.29 10.69
C HIS A 125 -8.30 7.01 10.90
N GLY A 126 -7.42 6.67 9.96
CA GLY A 126 -6.50 5.53 10.10
C GLY A 126 -5.50 5.75 11.23
N VAL A 127 -4.89 6.94 11.29
CA VAL A 127 -3.99 7.32 12.39
C VAL A 127 -4.68 7.26 13.74
N THR A 128 -5.91 7.78 13.84
CA THR A 128 -6.71 7.74 15.08
C THR A 128 -6.97 6.29 15.51
N LEU A 129 -7.29 5.41 14.56
CA LEU A 129 -7.53 4.01 14.86
C LEU A 129 -6.24 3.30 15.30
N ALA A 130 -5.13 3.51 14.58
CA ALA A 130 -3.84 2.93 14.94
C ALA A 130 -3.39 3.38 16.34
N GLN A 131 -3.57 4.66 16.68
CA GLN A 131 -3.24 5.16 18.01
C GLN A 131 -4.09 4.48 19.11
N LYS A 132 -5.39 4.29 18.89
CA LYS A 132 -6.24 3.55 19.84
C LYS A 132 -5.76 2.12 20.08
N VAL A 133 -5.26 1.44 19.04
CA VAL A 133 -4.72 0.07 19.15
C VAL A 133 -3.41 0.06 19.93
N ILE A 134 -2.53 1.03 19.68
CA ILE A 134 -1.27 1.23 20.40
C ILE A 134 -1.56 1.48 21.89
N ASP A 135 -2.48 2.41 22.19
CA ASP A 135 -2.86 2.78 23.56
C ASP A 135 -3.51 1.60 24.32
N ALA A 136 -4.16 0.68 23.59
CA ALA A 136 -4.70 -0.56 24.17
C ALA A 136 -3.62 -1.62 24.44
N GLY A 137 -2.37 -1.38 24.09
CA GLY A 137 -1.24 -2.27 24.33
C GLY A 137 -1.21 -3.52 23.45
N LEU A 138 -1.90 -3.48 22.30
CA LEU A 138 -1.85 -4.55 21.31
C LEU A 138 -0.60 -4.43 20.42
N VAL A 139 -0.20 -5.54 19.83
CA VAL A 139 0.83 -5.52 18.77
C VAL A 139 0.26 -4.81 17.55
N VAL A 140 0.99 -3.83 17.04
CA VAL A 140 0.62 -3.08 15.83
C VAL A 140 1.68 -3.25 14.77
N ALA A 141 1.28 -3.64 13.57
CA ALA A 141 2.18 -3.74 12.44
C ALA A 141 1.57 -3.13 11.18
N VAL A 142 2.40 -2.88 10.19
CA VAL A 142 1.95 -2.52 8.84
C VAL A 142 2.43 -3.55 7.84
N ALA A 143 1.57 -3.92 6.90
CA ALA A 143 1.89 -4.81 5.79
C ALA A 143 1.18 -4.32 4.53
N SER A 144 1.93 -4.04 3.47
CA SER A 144 1.39 -3.35 2.30
C SER A 144 2.01 -3.84 0.99
N ASN A 145 1.24 -3.75 -0.09
CA ASN A 145 1.76 -3.86 -1.45
C ASN A 145 2.63 -2.63 -1.76
N PHE A 146 3.78 -2.58 -1.13
CA PHE A 146 4.76 -1.50 -1.22
C PHE A 146 6.18 -2.10 -1.40
N ASP A 147 7.07 -1.35 -1.98
CA ASP A 147 8.47 -1.74 -2.12
C ASP A 147 9.33 -1.31 -0.92
N GLU A 148 10.63 -1.59 -0.97
CA GLU A 148 11.59 -1.36 0.12
C GLU A 148 11.69 0.10 0.59
N ARG A 149 11.19 1.07 -0.18
CA ARG A 149 11.16 2.49 0.22
C ARG A 149 10.31 2.69 1.48
N LEU A 150 9.32 1.82 1.72
CA LEU A 150 8.53 1.86 2.95
C LEU A 150 9.41 1.78 4.21
N LEU A 151 10.45 0.94 4.20
CA LEU A 151 11.37 0.81 5.35
C LEU A 151 12.13 2.10 5.65
N ALA A 152 12.40 2.91 4.61
CA ALA A 152 13.09 4.18 4.77
C ALA A 152 12.16 5.32 5.23
N ILE A 153 10.89 5.30 4.83
CA ILE A 153 9.93 6.37 5.15
C ILE A 153 9.18 6.12 6.47
N ALA A 154 8.89 4.88 6.83
CA ALA A 154 8.08 4.54 7.99
C ALA A 154 8.60 5.15 9.31
N PRO A 155 9.91 5.17 9.64
CA PRO A 155 10.42 5.77 10.86
C PRO A 155 10.18 7.29 10.99
N HIS A 156 9.77 7.94 9.90
CA HIS A 156 9.56 9.39 9.82
C HIS A 156 8.10 9.80 9.64
N LEU A 157 7.18 8.85 9.72
CA LEU A 157 5.74 9.07 9.53
C LEU A 157 4.96 8.54 10.72
N ASP A 158 4.21 9.40 11.40
CA ASP A 158 3.24 8.97 12.39
C ASP A 158 2.01 8.34 11.70
N PRO A 159 1.47 7.21 12.20
CA PRO A 159 1.90 6.42 13.37
C PRO A 159 2.94 5.33 13.02
N LEU A 160 3.44 5.26 11.78
CA LEU A 160 4.31 4.17 11.31
C LEU A 160 5.62 4.07 12.12
N ALA A 161 6.07 5.19 12.71
CA ALA A 161 7.27 5.21 13.55
C ALA A 161 7.11 4.44 14.88
N CYS A 162 5.88 4.14 15.27
CA CYS A 162 5.55 3.50 16.56
C CYS A 162 5.03 2.06 16.41
N VAL A 163 5.10 1.47 15.21
CA VAL A 163 4.62 0.09 14.99
C VAL A 163 5.70 -0.94 15.33
N ASP A 164 5.27 -2.14 15.74
CA ASP A 164 6.15 -3.25 16.10
C ASP A 164 6.76 -3.95 14.87
N GLY A 165 6.18 -3.75 13.68
CA GLY A 165 6.67 -4.36 12.45
C GLY A 165 6.25 -3.63 11.18
N VAL A 166 7.16 -3.59 10.19
CA VAL A 166 6.93 -3.01 8.86
C VAL A 166 7.24 -4.06 7.80
N PHE A 167 6.23 -4.46 7.02
CA PHE A 167 6.28 -5.57 6.09
C PHE A 167 5.88 -5.15 4.67
N PRO A 168 6.78 -4.56 3.88
CA PRO A 168 6.51 -4.30 2.46
C PRO A 168 6.54 -5.60 1.64
N SER A 169 5.69 -5.71 0.64
CA SER A 169 5.58 -6.89 -0.23
C SER A 169 6.91 -7.28 -0.89
N SER A 170 7.75 -6.32 -1.23
CA SER A 170 9.08 -6.57 -1.81
C SER A 170 10.02 -7.37 -0.89
N GLU A 171 9.84 -7.26 0.44
CA GLU A 171 10.60 -7.99 1.45
C GLU A 171 9.90 -9.30 1.86
N ILE A 172 8.57 -9.33 1.80
CA ILE A 172 7.76 -10.54 2.00
C ILE A 172 8.03 -11.56 0.90
N GLY A 173 8.24 -11.08 -0.33
CA GLY A 173 8.35 -11.89 -1.54
C GLY A 173 7.01 -12.16 -2.24
N TRP A 174 5.91 -11.62 -1.71
CA TRP A 174 4.55 -11.81 -2.19
C TRP A 174 3.72 -10.55 -1.98
N ARG A 175 2.82 -10.29 -2.93
CA ARG A 175 1.82 -9.21 -2.85
C ARG A 175 0.46 -9.77 -2.39
N LYS A 176 -0.36 -8.95 -1.76
CA LYS A 176 -1.80 -9.21 -1.66
C LYS A 176 -2.38 -9.34 -3.08
N PRO A 177 -3.29 -10.27 -3.34
CA PRO A 177 -4.04 -11.11 -2.39
C PRO A 177 -3.42 -12.49 -2.10
N ALA A 178 -2.14 -12.76 -2.42
CA ALA A 178 -1.53 -14.07 -2.19
C ALA A 178 -1.56 -14.46 -0.72
N ALA A 179 -1.96 -15.70 -0.42
CA ALA A 179 -1.98 -16.23 0.95
C ALA A 179 -0.59 -16.27 1.58
N GLU A 180 0.46 -16.37 0.78
CA GLU A 180 1.86 -16.31 1.20
C GLU A 180 2.22 -14.99 1.89
N PHE A 181 1.62 -13.87 1.45
CA PHE A 181 1.78 -12.55 2.07
C PHE A 181 1.32 -12.61 3.53
N PHE A 182 0.12 -13.07 3.79
CA PHE A 182 -0.45 -13.18 5.14
C PHE A 182 0.32 -14.18 6.00
N ARG A 183 0.63 -15.37 5.47
CA ARG A 183 1.45 -16.38 6.17
C ARG A 183 2.85 -15.89 6.57
N HIS A 184 3.43 -14.98 5.79
CA HIS A 184 4.70 -14.36 6.17
C HIS A 184 4.52 -13.48 7.41
N VAL A 185 3.50 -12.65 7.43
CA VAL A 185 3.21 -11.75 8.55
C VAL A 185 2.87 -12.54 9.82
N GLU A 186 2.06 -13.62 9.71
CA GLU A 186 1.77 -14.53 10.82
C GLU A 186 3.05 -15.04 11.50
N ARG A 187 3.97 -15.58 10.69
CA ARG A 187 5.25 -16.09 11.20
C ARG A 187 6.11 -15.01 11.85
N ARG A 188 6.10 -13.80 11.28
CA ARG A 188 6.90 -12.68 11.80
C ARG A 188 6.37 -12.13 13.11
N LEU A 189 5.06 -12.12 13.30
CA LEU A 189 4.40 -11.67 14.51
C LEU A 189 4.23 -12.79 15.54
N ASP A 190 4.48 -14.05 15.17
CA ASP A 190 4.22 -15.23 15.98
C ASP A 190 2.76 -15.27 16.49
N ARG A 191 1.82 -15.17 15.52
CA ARG A 191 0.38 -15.16 15.79
C ARG A 191 -0.33 -16.10 14.83
N ARG A 192 -1.42 -16.72 15.35
CA ARG A 192 -2.33 -17.53 14.53
C ARG A 192 -3.32 -16.61 13.81
N PRO A 193 -3.89 -17.03 12.66
CA PRO A 193 -4.81 -16.23 11.87
C PRO A 193 -5.94 -15.58 12.67
N GLU A 194 -6.59 -16.35 13.56
CA GLU A 194 -7.72 -15.88 14.37
C GLU A 194 -7.35 -14.83 15.44
N GLN A 195 -6.06 -14.61 15.68
CA GLN A 195 -5.53 -13.58 16.60
C GLN A 195 -5.19 -12.27 15.87
N LEU A 196 -5.35 -12.24 14.56
CA LEU A 196 -4.95 -11.14 13.68
C LEU A 196 -6.16 -10.43 13.10
N LEU A 197 -6.10 -9.12 13.09
CA LEU A 197 -7.04 -8.25 12.40
C LEU A 197 -6.28 -7.47 11.33
N TYR A 198 -6.74 -7.54 10.08
CA TYR A 198 -6.25 -6.68 9.01
C TYR A 198 -7.17 -5.47 8.82
N VAL A 199 -6.60 -4.29 8.74
CA VAL A 199 -7.33 -3.03 8.51
C VAL A 199 -6.81 -2.39 7.24
N GLY A 200 -7.68 -2.14 6.28
CA GLY A 200 -7.30 -1.52 5.01
C GLY A 200 -8.47 -0.86 4.30
N ASP A 201 -8.21 -0.19 3.19
CA ASP A 201 -9.19 0.58 2.42
C ASP A 201 -9.66 -0.14 1.13
N ASP A 202 -9.01 -1.25 0.77
CA ASP A 202 -9.38 -2.03 -0.42
C ASP A 202 -10.22 -3.25 -0.04
N PRO A 203 -11.49 -3.36 -0.52
CA PRO A 203 -12.37 -4.49 -0.18
C PRO A 203 -11.84 -5.84 -0.68
N ASP A 204 -11.09 -5.88 -1.79
CA ASP A 204 -10.59 -7.11 -2.39
C ASP A 204 -9.20 -7.49 -1.84
N LEU A 205 -8.26 -6.55 -1.86
CA LEU A 205 -6.86 -6.79 -1.48
C LEU A 205 -6.65 -6.84 0.04
N ASP A 206 -7.50 -6.15 0.82
CA ASP A 206 -7.35 -6.09 2.28
C ASP A 206 -8.40 -6.96 2.97
N VAL A 207 -9.68 -6.72 2.70
CA VAL A 207 -10.76 -7.38 3.45
C VAL A 207 -10.94 -8.83 3.02
N MET A 208 -11.22 -9.06 1.72
CA MET A 208 -11.45 -10.41 1.21
C MET A 208 -10.18 -11.27 1.28
N ALA A 209 -9.03 -10.70 0.96
CA ALA A 209 -7.77 -11.43 0.98
C ALA A 209 -7.37 -11.85 2.41
N ALA A 210 -7.53 -10.98 3.41
CA ALA A 210 -7.31 -11.33 4.81
C ALA A 210 -8.29 -12.39 5.31
N ALA A 211 -9.59 -12.24 4.98
CA ALA A 211 -10.60 -13.25 5.33
C ALA A 211 -10.31 -14.62 4.71
N ASN A 212 -9.84 -14.67 3.46
CA ASN A 212 -9.41 -15.91 2.79
C ASN A 212 -8.17 -16.54 3.46
N ALA A 213 -7.34 -15.74 4.12
CA ALA A 213 -6.22 -16.22 4.92
C ALA A 213 -6.63 -16.64 6.34
N GLY A 214 -7.90 -16.50 6.72
CA GLY A 214 -8.44 -16.85 8.03
C GLY A 214 -8.31 -15.74 9.08
N TRP A 215 -7.95 -14.51 8.68
CA TRP A 215 -7.87 -13.36 9.56
C TRP A 215 -9.21 -12.67 9.70
N GLN A 216 -9.38 -11.95 10.79
CA GLN A 216 -10.42 -10.93 10.85
C GLN A 216 -10.01 -9.74 9.99
N SER A 217 -10.99 -8.99 9.46
CA SER A 217 -10.71 -7.84 8.61
C SER A 217 -11.69 -6.70 8.85
N LEU A 218 -11.22 -5.46 8.66
CA LEU A 218 -12.00 -4.24 8.79
C LEU A 218 -11.72 -3.33 7.58
N LEU A 219 -12.79 -2.99 6.86
CA LEU A 219 -12.71 -1.97 5.81
C LEU A 219 -12.71 -0.59 6.46
N LEU A 220 -11.68 0.18 6.19
CA LEU A 220 -11.54 1.56 6.63
C LEU A 220 -11.83 2.50 5.44
N GLY A 221 -12.96 3.17 5.46
CA GLY A 221 -13.37 4.05 4.38
C GLY A 221 -13.89 5.41 4.85
#